data_fbe1f5e75f722e32293fc18aa5b874c6
#
_entry.id   fbe1f5e75f722e32293fc18aa5b874c6
#
_cell.length_a   1.000
_cell.length_b   1.000
_cell.length_c   1.000
_cell.angle_alpha   90.00
_cell.angle_beta   90.00
_cell.angle_gamma   90.00
#
_symmetry.space_group_name_H-M   'P 1'
#
loop_
_entity.id
_entity.type
_entity.pdbx_description
1 polymer ?
#
loop_
_entity_poly.entity_id
_entity_poly.type
_entity_poly.pdbx_seq_one_letter_code
_entity_poly.pdbx_strand_id
1 'polypeptide(L)'
;YMEVYGFAAGLGKRLKWPDTYFVLYNQLSWQTYRLQNWAYQFLFNTGISHNLSYTLSLSRNSTDQQIYPRVGSDFSFSLQLTPPYSLLRKTDHGLRDADGNPVKVDSWKDINYNFQTSQDRYKWIEYHKWSFKGAVYTKLVGDLVLMARAQFGYLGYYNRNWGYSPFEGFRVGGDGMSGYDTYGSEIIALRGYENYSLTPQALS
;
A
#
# COMPACT_ATOMS: atom_id res chain seq x y z
N TYR A 1 -5.29 -21.59 6.25
CA TYR A 1 -6.21 -20.45 6.22
C TYR A 1 -5.51 -19.15 6.61
N MET A 2 -6.17 -18.03 6.36
CA MET A 2 -5.70 -16.71 6.74
C MET A 2 -6.81 -15.99 7.50
N GLU A 3 -6.46 -15.40 8.62
CA GLU A 3 -7.32 -14.50 9.39
C GLU A 3 -6.73 -13.10 9.39
N VAL A 4 -7.59 -12.11 9.17
CA VAL A 4 -7.22 -10.69 9.26
C VAL A 4 -8.17 -10.02 10.24
N TYR A 5 -7.63 -9.40 11.26
CA TYR A 5 -8.40 -8.62 12.20
C TYR A 5 -7.66 -7.34 12.58
N GLY A 6 -8.42 -6.33 12.91
CA GLY A 6 -7.82 -5.04 13.24
C GLY A 6 -8.87 -3.99 13.54
N PHE A 7 -8.39 -2.78 13.77
CA PHE A 7 -9.23 -1.61 13.94
C PHE A 7 -8.61 -0.40 13.21
N ALA A 8 -9.46 0.54 12.86
CA ALA A 8 -9.03 1.79 12.27
C ALA A 8 -9.84 2.94 12.85
N ALA A 9 -9.19 4.06 13.07
CA ALA A 9 -9.81 5.30 13.46
C ALA A 9 -9.37 6.42 12.52
N GLY A 10 -10.32 7.20 12.02
CA GLY A 10 -10.02 8.23 11.05
C GLY A 10 -10.84 9.50 11.25
N LEU A 11 -10.26 10.61 10.82
CA LEU A 11 -10.86 11.94 10.86
C LEU A 11 -10.76 12.59 9.50
N GLY A 12 -11.90 13.03 8.97
CA GLY A 12 -12.00 13.78 7.73
C GLY A 12 -12.34 15.24 7.97
N LYS A 13 -11.68 16.14 7.26
CA LYS A 13 -11.93 17.57 7.31
C LYS A 13 -12.00 18.17 5.91
N ARG A 14 -13.08 18.87 5.62
CA ARG A 14 -13.16 19.70 4.43
C ARG A 14 -12.32 20.97 4.62
N LEU A 15 -11.44 21.23 3.67
CA LEU A 15 -10.58 22.41 3.71
C LEU A 15 -11.33 23.62 3.16
N LYS A 16 -10.93 24.81 3.63
CA LYS A 16 -11.47 26.08 3.12
C LYS A 16 -10.56 26.73 2.10
N TRP A 17 -9.30 26.32 2.07
CA TRP A 17 -8.27 26.81 1.15
C TRP A 17 -7.54 25.61 0.53
N PRO A 18 -7.20 25.63 -0.77
CA PRO A 18 -7.40 26.69 -1.77
C PRO A 18 -8.84 26.82 -2.27
N ASP A 19 -9.67 25.78 -2.18
CA ASP A 19 -11.10 25.79 -2.44
C ASP A 19 -11.85 24.85 -1.50
N THR A 20 -13.17 24.89 -1.51
CA THR A 20 -14.03 24.09 -0.62
C THR A 20 -14.26 22.65 -1.09
N TYR A 21 -13.69 22.25 -2.21
CA TYR A 21 -13.81 20.89 -2.73
C TYR A 21 -12.76 19.94 -2.16
N PHE A 22 -11.73 20.47 -1.49
CA PHE A 22 -10.70 19.66 -0.86
C PHE A 22 -11.18 19.00 0.44
N VAL A 23 -10.92 17.72 0.55
CA VAL A 23 -11.12 16.94 1.77
C VAL A 23 -9.79 16.29 2.16
N LEU A 24 -9.38 16.58 3.39
CA LEU A 24 -8.24 15.95 4.03
C LEU A 24 -8.73 14.86 4.97
N TYR A 25 -8.24 13.64 4.81
CA TYR A 25 -8.57 12.51 5.66
C TYR A 25 -7.30 11.92 6.27
N ASN A 26 -7.35 11.69 7.57
CA ASN A 26 -6.27 11.08 8.34
C ASN A 26 -6.82 9.83 9.00
N GLN A 27 -6.10 8.73 8.92
CA GLN A 27 -6.49 7.45 9.50
C GLN A 27 -5.29 6.78 10.15
N LEU A 28 -5.48 6.29 11.34
CA LEU A 28 -4.58 5.35 11.99
C LEU A 28 -5.24 3.98 11.98
N SER A 29 -4.55 2.98 11.48
CA SER A 29 -5.05 1.61 11.41
C SER A 29 -4.05 0.62 11.98
N TRP A 30 -4.56 -0.37 12.67
CA TRP A 30 -3.80 -1.53 13.13
C TRP A 30 -4.48 -2.80 12.64
N GLN A 31 -3.71 -3.64 11.96
CA GLN A 31 -4.16 -4.91 11.41
C GLN A 31 -3.21 -6.03 11.81
N THR A 32 -3.74 -7.19 12.04
CA THR A 32 -2.97 -8.40 12.31
C THR A 32 -3.37 -9.47 11.31
N TYR A 33 -2.38 -9.99 10.63
CA TYR A 33 -2.49 -11.11 9.70
C TYR A 33 -2.01 -12.37 10.39
N ARG A 34 -2.87 -13.36 10.49
CA ARG A 34 -2.53 -14.69 11.01
C ARG A 34 -2.64 -15.72 9.90
N LEU A 35 -1.52 -16.32 9.54
CA LEU A 35 -1.41 -17.33 8.51
C LEU A 35 -1.25 -18.71 9.14
N GLN A 36 -1.95 -19.70 8.60
CA GLN A 36 -1.80 -21.09 8.98
C GLN A 36 -1.91 -21.97 7.74
N ASN A 37 -0.81 -22.62 7.37
CA ASN A 37 -0.67 -23.43 6.15
C ASN A 37 -1.21 -22.71 4.89
N TRP A 38 -0.87 -21.43 4.76
CA TRP A 38 -1.30 -20.61 3.63
C TRP A 38 -0.42 -20.89 2.40
N ALA A 39 -0.99 -21.46 1.35
CA ALA A 39 -0.26 -21.98 0.20
C ALA A 39 0.09 -20.93 -0.87
N TYR A 40 -0.42 -19.70 -0.76
CA TYR A 40 -0.32 -18.72 -1.84
C TYR A 40 0.64 -17.58 -1.53
N GLN A 41 1.72 -17.49 -2.32
CA GLN A 41 2.51 -16.27 -2.62
C GLN A 41 3.17 -15.50 -1.46
N PHE A 42 3.19 -16.00 -0.23
CA PHE A 42 3.92 -15.38 0.86
C PHE A 42 5.25 -16.09 1.11
N LEU A 43 6.20 -15.33 1.62
CA LEU A 43 7.53 -15.84 1.97
C LEU A 43 7.50 -16.82 3.17
N PHE A 44 6.37 -16.92 3.86
CA PHE A 44 6.13 -17.87 4.95
C PHE A 44 4.67 -18.36 4.93
N ASN A 45 4.46 -19.61 5.35
CA ASN A 45 3.16 -20.27 5.28
C ASN A 45 2.39 -20.22 6.61
N THR A 46 3.08 -20.04 7.71
CA THR A 46 2.49 -20.01 9.06
C THR A 46 3.17 -18.93 9.87
N GLY A 47 2.38 -18.09 10.53
CA GLY A 47 2.89 -17.03 11.38
C GLY A 47 1.93 -15.89 11.60
N ILE A 48 2.39 -14.87 12.33
CA ILE A 48 1.62 -13.67 12.66
C ILE A 48 2.39 -12.43 12.24
N SER A 49 1.72 -11.51 11.53
CA SER A 49 2.28 -10.23 11.12
C SER A 49 1.38 -9.08 11.58
N HIS A 50 1.98 -8.03 12.09
CA HIS A 50 1.29 -6.83 12.54
C HIS A 50 1.59 -5.66 11.60
N ASN A 51 0.56 -4.93 11.22
CA ASN A 51 0.63 -3.73 10.40
C ASN A 51 0.01 -2.55 11.17
N LEU A 52 0.84 -1.63 11.60
CA LEU A 52 0.40 -0.35 12.14
C LEU A 52 0.68 0.70 11.08
N SER A 53 -0.36 1.30 10.52
CA SER A 53 -0.19 2.27 9.45
C SER A 53 -0.96 3.56 9.70
N TYR A 54 -0.35 4.66 9.29
CA TYR A 54 -0.96 5.97 9.21
C TYR A 54 -1.21 6.32 7.75
N THR A 55 -2.44 6.66 7.43
CA THR A 55 -2.86 7.04 6.08
C THR A 55 -3.29 8.51 6.07
N LEU A 56 -2.65 9.28 5.20
CA LEU A 56 -3.02 10.64 4.86
C LEU A 56 -3.60 10.65 3.45
N SER A 57 -4.84 11.08 3.29
CA SER A 57 -5.48 11.18 1.98
C SER A 57 -5.99 12.60 1.74
N LEU A 58 -5.67 13.14 0.58
CA LEU A 58 -6.15 14.41 0.09
C LEU A 58 -6.96 14.16 -1.18
N SER A 59 -8.23 14.49 -1.15
CA SER A 59 -9.11 14.34 -2.30
C SER A 59 -9.77 15.67 -2.68
N ARG A 60 -10.05 15.82 -3.96
CA ARG A 60 -10.79 16.96 -4.51
C ARG A 60 -11.73 16.46 -5.59
N ASN A 61 -12.98 16.80 -5.45
CA ASN A 61 -13.96 16.51 -6.48
C ASN A 61 -14.76 17.81 -6.79
N SER A 62 -14.56 18.32 -7.99
CA SER A 62 -15.25 19.51 -8.50
C SER A 62 -16.02 19.22 -9.80
N THR A 63 -16.38 17.94 -10.03
CA THR A 63 -17.18 17.57 -11.19
C THR A 63 -18.58 18.12 -11.09
N ASP A 64 -19.15 18.53 -12.22
CA ASP A 64 -20.50 19.06 -12.33
C ASP A 64 -21.57 18.00 -12.07
N GLN A 65 -21.29 16.76 -12.42
CA GLN A 65 -22.19 15.62 -12.25
C GLN A 65 -21.40 14.38 -11.79
N GLN A 66 -22.06 13.52 -11.01
CA GLN A 66 -21.46 12.28 -10.53
C GLN A 66 -21.42 11.21 -11.64
N ILE A 67 -22.43 11.18 -12.50
CA ILE A 67 -22.55 10.26 -13.63
C ILE A 67 -22.42 11.08 -14.90
N TYR A 68 -21.49 10.71 -15.77
CA TYR A 68 -21.17 11.40 -17.02
C TYR A 68 -20.78 12.88 -16.83
N PRO A 69 -19.72 13.17 -16.02
CA PRO A 69 -19.27 14.54 -15.82
C PRO A 69 -18.85 15.18 -17.13
N ARG A 70 -19.21 16.45 -17.30
CA ARG A 70 -18.90 17.23 -18.49
C ARG A 70 -17.76 18.20 -18.27
N VAL A 71 -17.64 18.71 -17.05
CA VAL A 71 -16.62 19.70 -16.66
C VAL A 71 -16.18 19.41 -15.23
N GLY A 72 -14.92 19.70 -14.94
CA GLY A 72 -14.37 19.62 -13.61
C GLY A 72 -13.22 18.64 -13.49
N SER A 73 -12.83 18.37 -12.27
CA SER A 73 -11.75 17.43 -11.97
C SER A 73 -12.05 16.64 -10.72
N ASP A 74 -11.62 15.40 -10.74
CA ASP A 74 -11.63 14.49 -9.60
C ASP A 74 -10.22 13.95 -9.41
N PHE A 75 -9.61 14.20 -8.26
CA PHE A 75 -8.33 13.62 -7.95
C PHE A 75 -8.22 13.25 -6.47
N SER A 76 -7.44 12.22 -6.21
CA SER A 76 -7.11 11.79 -4.88
C SER A 76 -5.63 11.43 -4.81
N PHE A 77 -5.01 11.85 -3.74
CA PHE A 77 -3.66 11.48 -3.34
C PHE A 77 -3.73 10.79 -2.00
N SER A 78 -3.07 9.66 -1.86
CA SER A 78 -3.01 8.91 -0.61
C SER A 78 -1.57 8.54 -0.31
N LEU A 79 -1.17 8.77 0.92
CA LEU A 79 0.12 8.41 1.49
C LEU A 79 -0.11 7.54 2.71
N GLN A 80 0.33 6.30 2.64
CA GLN A 80 0.27 5.37 3.77
C GLN A 80 1.69 5.08 4.25
N LEU A 81 1.92 5.27 5.54
CA LEU A 81 3.21 5.13 6.20
C LEU A 81 3.08 4.16 7.36
N THR A 82 4.04 3.28 7.50
CA THR A 82 4.25 2.50 8.72
C THR A 82 5.48 3.01 9.46
N PRO A 83 5.58 2.80 10.78
CA PRO A 83 6.83 3.10 11.48
C PRO A 83 8.00 2.29 10.90
N PRO A 84 9.16 2.92 10.70
CA PRO A 84 10.36 2.22 10.22
C PRO A 84 10.98 1.41 11.36
N TYR A 85 10.39 0.29 11.70
CA TYR A 85 10.79 -0.56 12.83
C TYR A 85 12.25 -0.99 12.73
N SER A 86 12.71 -1.30 11.52
CA SER A 86 14.09 -1.70 11.25
C SER A 86 15.11 -0.60 11.54
N LEU A 87 14.70 0.69 11.42
CA LEU A 87 15.57 1.83 11.70
C LEU A 87 15.54 2.26 13.16
N LEU A 88 14.45 2.00 13.87
CA LEU A 88 14.27 2.40 15.28
C LEU A 88 14.94 1.45 16.26
N ARG A 89 15.10 0.19 15.90
CA ARG A 89 15.75 -0.81 16.74
C ARG A 89 17.26 -0.80 16.53
N LYS A 90 17.99 -0.14 17.39
CA LYS A 90 19.47 -0.06 17.34
C LYS A 90 20.19 -1.34 17.76
N THR A 91 19.54 -2.23 18.47
CA THR A 91 20.14 -3.47 19.00
C THR A 91 19.08 -4.53 19.11
N ASP A 92 19.41 -5.73 18.71
CA ASP A 92 18.57 -6.92 18.83
C ASP A 92 17.24 -6.84 18.06
N HIS A 93 17.34 -6.94 16.77
CA HIS A 93 16.18 -7.02 15.87
C HIS A 93 15.44 -8.37 15.94
N GLY A 94 15.69 -9.16 16.98
CA GLY A 94 15.24 -10.54 17.07
C GLY A 94 16.01 -11.45 16.11
N LEU A 95 17.12 -10.95 15.55
CA LEU A 95 18.01 -11.73 14.72
C LEU A 95 18.83 -12.66 15.62
N ARG A 96 18.81 -13.92 15.26
CA ARG A 96 19.62 -14.93 15.91
C ARG A 96 20.58 -15.53 14.91
N ASP A 97 21.80 -15.81 15.34
CA ASP A 97 22.75 -16.59 14.56
C ASP A 97 22.33 -18.06 14.47
N ALA A 98 23.10 -18.85 13.74
CA ALA A 98 22.84 -20.29 13.58
C ALA A 98 22.84 -21.05 14.92
N ASP A 99 23.47 -20.49 15.94
CA ASP A 99 23.59 -21.04 17.29
C ASP A 99 22.48 -20.52 18.23
N GLY A 100 21.59 -19.67 17.74
CA GLY A 100 20.46 -19.14 18.51
C GLY A 100 20.77 -17.91 19.36
N ASN A 101 21.99 -17.32 19.28
CA ASN A 101 22.38 -16.15 20.03
C ASN A 101 21.87 -14.85 19.36
N PRO A 102 21.53 -13.81 20.11
CA PRO A 102 21.13 -12.53 19.56
C PRO A 102 22.29 -11.88 18.80
N VAL A 103 22.08 -11.56 17.53
CA VAL A 103 23.08 -10.87 16.70
C VAL A 103 23.06 -9.37 16.99
N LYS A 104 24.13 -8.83 17.54
CA LYS A 104 24.32 -7.39 17.69
C LYS A 104 24.76 -6.82 16.36
N VAL A 105 24.00 -5.86 15.87
CA VAL A 105 24.28 -5.17 14.62
C VAL A 105 24.79 -3.78 14.92
N ASP A 106 26.09 -3.57 14.75
CA ASP A 106 26.74 -2.28 14.99
C ASP A 106 26.66 -1.35 13.76
N SER A 107 26.39 -1.88 12.59
CA SER A 107 26.28 -1.11 11.36
C SER A 107 25.27 -1.70 10.38
N TRP A 108 24.49 -0.83 9.73
CA TRP A 108 23.51 -1.19 8.69
C TRP A 108 24.13 -1.80 7.41
N LYS A 109 25.45 -1.66 7.23
CA LYS A 109 26.16 -2.08 6.02
C LYS A 109 26.62 -3.54 6.05
N ASP A 110 26.79 -4.11 7.23
CA ASP A 110 27.46 -5.41 7.42
C ASP A 110 26.50 -6.56 7.71
N ILE A 111 25.20 -6.34 7.50
CA ILE A 111 24.20 -7.32 7.89
C ILE A 111 24.04 -8.39 6.82
N ASN A 112 24.76 -9.46 6.98
CA ASN A 112 24.45 -10.74 6.35
C ASN A 112 23.34 -11.42 7.17
N TYR A 113 22.08 -11.08 6.88
CA TYR A 113 20.94 -11.57 7.63
C TYR A 113 20.65 -13.04 7.27
N ASN A 114 21.17 -13.96 8.01
CA ASN A 114 20.63 -15.30 8.10
C ASN A 114 19.41 -15.26 9.03
N PHE A 115 18.25 -14.85 8.50
CA PHE A 115 17.00 -15.01 9.23
C PHE A 115 16.72 -16.50 9.40
N GLN A 116 16.54 -16.96 10.61
CA GLN A 116 16.12 -18.33 10.86
C GLN A 116 14.75 -18.62 10.23
N THR A 117 13.88 -17.62 10.12
CA THR A 117 12.60 -17.74 9.40
C THR A 117 12.20 -16.42 8.76
N SER A 118 11.59 -16.46 7.59
CA SER A 118 10.98 -15.29 6.94
C SER A 118 9.88 -14.65 7.81
N GLN A 119 9.31 -15.41 8.73
CA GLN A 119 8.33 -14.99 9.71
C GLN A 119 8.87 -13.88 10.63
N ASP A 120 10.08 -13.99 11.13
CA ASP A 120 10.67 -13.02 12.06
C ASP A 120 10.89 -11.67 11.39
N ARG A 121 11.24 -11.68 10.10
CA ARG A 121 11.41 -10.49 9.29
C ARG A 121 10.12 -9.70 9.17
N TYR A 122 9.00 -10.37 8.94
CA TYR A 122 7.70 -9.77 8.66
C TYR A 122 6.74 -9.77 9.84
N LYS A 123 7.23 -9.99 11.05
CA LYS A 123 6.41 -9.87 12.26
C LYS A 123 5.83 -8.45 12.43
N TRP A 124 6.60 -7.44 12.09
CA TRP A 124 6.16 -6.07 11.98
C TRP A 124 6.39 -5.60 10.57
N ILE A 125 5.32 -5.28 9.87
CA ILE A 125 5.34 -4.86 8.48
C ILE A 125 5.77 -3.41 8.40
N GLU A 126 6.75 -3.11 7.53
CA GLU A 126 7.20 -1.74 7.28
C GLU A 126 7.19 -1.43 5.80
N TYR A 127 6.59 -0.31 5.43
CA TYR A 127 6.54 0.20 4.06
C TYR A 127 6.09 1.67 4.04
N HIS A 128 6.25 2.29 2.89
CA HIS A 128 5.54 3.49 2.52
C HIS A 128 4.88 3.31 1.16
N LYS A 129 3.61 3.66 1.07
CA LYS A 129 2.79 3.47 -0.12
C LYS A 129 2.20 4.80 -0.56
N TRP A 130 2.38 5.11 -1.81
CA TRP A 130 1.92 6.34 -2.44
C TRP A 130 0.94 5.97 -3.55
N SER A 131 -0.20 6.61 -3.58
CA SER A 131 -1.21 6.40 -4.60
C SER A 131 -1.75 7.75 -5.05
N PHE A 132 -1.83 7.93 -6.35
CA PHE A 132 -2.45 9.09 -6.97
C PHE A 132 -3.42 8.63 -8.05
N LYS A 133 -4.62 9.20 -8.02
CA LYS A 133 -5.65 9.02 -9.05
C LYS A 133 -6.16 10.39 -9.42
N GLY A 134 -6.27 10.66 -10.72
CA GLY A 134 -6.79 11.93 -11.19
C GLY A 134 -7.54 11.78 -12.51
N ALA A 135 -8.62 12.50 -12.65
CA ALA A 135 -9.40 12.64 -13.86
C ALA A 135 -9.78 14.11 -14.08
N VAL A 136 -9.68 14.56 -15.31
CA VAL A 136 -10.08 15.90 -15.72
C VAL A 136 -11.06 15.78 -16.88
N TYR A 137 -12.14 16.52 -16.79
CA TYR A 137 -13.21 16.56 -17.77
C TYR A 137 -13.30 17.95 -18.38
N THR A 138 -13.24 18.04 -19.70
CA THR A 138 -13.31 19.31 -20.43
C THR A 138 -14.31 19.17 -21.56
N LYS A 139 -15.35 19.99 -21.53
CA LYS A 139 -16.31 20.10 -22.64
C LYS A 139 -15.65 20.80 -23.81
N LEU A 140 -15.64 20.16 -24.96
CA LEU A 140 -15.06 20.68 -26.19
C LEU A 140 -16.11 21.44 -27.03
N VAL A 141 -17.00 20.69 -27.66
CA VAL A 141 -18.06 21.23 -28.55
C VAL A 141 -19.33 20.46 -28.38
N GLY A 142 -20.45 21.14 -28.22
CA GLY A 142 -21.76 20.50 -28.03
C GLY A 142 -21.76 19.56 -26.84
N ASP A 143 -22.00 18.29 -27.05
CA ASP A 143 -21.98 17.23 -26.01
C ASP A 143 -20.67 16.42 -26.00
N LEU A 144 -19.68 16.82 -26.78
CA LEU A 144 -18.38 16.18 -26.83
C LEU A 144 -17.56 16.59 -25.60
N VAL A 145 -17.16 15.61 -24.78
CA VAL A 145 -16.34 15.81 -23.59
C VAL A 145 -15.04 15.04 -23.73
N LEU A 146 -13.94 15.73 -23.52
CA LEU A 146 -12.62 15.12 -23.38
C LEU A 146 -12.40 14.73 -21.92
N MET A 147 -12.07 13.47 -21.68
CA MET A 147 -11.64 12.96 -20.39
C MET A 147 -10.17 12.56 -20.45
N ALA A 148 -9.37 13.10 -19.57
CA ALA A 148 -8.00 12.63 -19.32
C ALA A 148 -7.92 12.03 -17.90
N ARG A 149 -7.34 10.84 -17.81
CA ARG A 149 -7.17 10.14 -16.52
C ARG A 149 -5.74 9.66 -16.34
N ALA A 150 -5.22 9.84 -15.14
CA ALA A 150 -3.92 9.33 -14.75
C ALA A 150 -4.02 8.61 -13.41
N GLN A 151 -3.29 7.50 -13.28
CA GLN A 151 -3.13 6.77 -12.02
C GLN A 151 -1.66 6.46 -11.82
N PHE A 152 -1.20 6.62 -10.59
CA PHE A 152 0.17 6.32 -10.18
C PHE A 152 0.16 5.62 -8.84
N GLY A 153 0.94 4.56 -8.72
CA GLY A 153 1.14 3.82 -7.48
C GLY A 153 2.62 3.52 -7.26
N TYR A 154 3.08 3.73 -6.05
CA TYR A 154 4.45 3.43 -5.66
C TYR A 154 4.46 2.80 -4.27
N LEU A 155 5.11 1.65 -4.14
CA LEU A 155 5.39 0.98 -2.88
C LEU A 155 6.89 1.00 -2.65
N GLY A 156 7.30 1.51 -1.50
CA GLY A 156 8.69 1.55 -1.11
C GLY A 156 8.94 0.84 0.23
N TYR A 157 10.19 0.65 0.53
CA TYR A 157 10.68 0.06 1.78
C TYR A 157 11.67 1.02 2.45
N TYR A 158 11.81 0.95 3.77
CA TYR A 158 12.77 1.75 4.52
C TYR A 158 14.14 1.09 4.59
N ASN A 159 14.17 -0.25 4.61
CA ASN A 159 15.40 -1.02 4.70
C ASN A 159 15.56 -1.94 3.48
N ARG A 160 16.64 -1.71 2.72
CA ARG A 160 16.94 -2.47 1.51
C ARG A 160 17.08 -3.98 1.75
N ASN A 161 17.60 -4.36 2.92
CA ASN A 161 17.82 -5.76 3.25
C ASN A 161 16.52 -6.50 3.61
N TRP A 162 15.47 -5.75 4.00
CA TRP A 162 14.16 -6.33 4.28
C TRP A 162 13.29 -6.44 3.03
N GLY A 163 13.47 -5.51 2.09
CA GLY A 163 12.71 -5.49 0.85
C GLY A 163 11.27 -5.07 1.03
N TYR A 164 10.44 -5.44 0.07
CA TYR A 164 9.03 -5.06 0.03
C TYR A 164 8.19 -5.89 1.02
N SER A 165 7.13 -5.26 1.54
CA SER A 165 6.12 -5.96 2.32
C SER A 165 5.40 -7.01 1.46
N PRO A 166 5.21 -8.24 1.95
CA PRO A 166 4.47 -9.26 1.22
C PRO A 166 2.97 -9.04 1.20
N PHE A 167 2.44 -8.17 2.08
CA PHE A 167 1.00 -7.94 2.25
C PHE A 167 0.49 -6.71 1.51
N GLU A 168 1.38 -5.89 0.95
CA GLU A 168 1.01 -4.66 0.27
C GLU A 168 1.57 -4.67 -1.15
N GLY A 169 0.83 -4.08 -2.09
CA GLY A 169 1.27 -4.04 -3.47
C GLY A 169 0.36 -3.24 -4.38
N PHE A 170 0.78 -3.14 -5.64
CA PHE A 170 -0.04 -2.67 -6.74
C PHE A 170 -0.12 -3.76 -7.79
N ARG A 171 -1.32 -4.02 -8.28
CA ARG A 171 -1.56 -4.94 -9.38
C ARG A 171 -2.13 -4.18 -10.56
N VAL A 172 -1.58 -4.42 -11.74
CA VAL A 172 -1.94 -3.67 -12.95
C VAL A 172 -2.58 -4.59 -13.98
N GLY A 173 -3.68 -4.15 -14.53
CA GLY A 173 -4.46 -4.86 -15.54
C GLY A 173 -5.84 -5.25 -15.07
N GLY A 174 -6.71 -5.55 -16.05
CA GLY A 174 -8.08 -5.95 -15.82
C GLY A 174 -9.08 -4.82 -15.71
N ASP A 175 -10.31 -5.16 -15.40
CA ASP A 175 -11.43 -4.23 -15.26
C ASP A 175 -11.55 -3.57 -13.88
N GLY A 176 -10.77 -4.03 -12.93
CA GLY A 176 -10.81 -3.58 -11.53
C GLY A 176 -11.97 -4.17 -10.73
N MET A 177 -12.76 -5.06 -11.31
CA MET A 177 -13.95 -5.66 -10.68
C MET A 177 -13.70 -7.06 -10.13
N SER A 178 -12.69 -7.74 -10.65
CA SER A 178 -12.36 -9.10 -10.24
C SER A 178 -11.24 -9.12 -9.22
N GLY A 179 -11.60 -9.51 -8.04
CA GLY A 179 -10.66 -9.85 -6.98
C GLY A 179 -10.93 -9.12 -5.69
N TYR A 180 -11.39 -9.83 -4.71
CA TYR A 180 -11.20 -9.46 -3.33
C TYR A 180 -9.71 -9.59 -3.01
N ASP A 181 -8.99 -8.50 -3.15
CA ASP A 181 -7.63 -8.46 -2.63
C ASP A 181 -7.69 -8.30 -1.11
N THR A 182 -7.58 -9.40 -0.42
CA THR A 182 -7.61 -9.49 1.05
C THR A 182 -6.36 -8.86 1.68
N TYR A 183 -5.39 -8.41 0.89
CA TYR A 183 -4.02 -8.17 1.35
C TYR A 183 -3.52 -6.76 1.10
N GLY A 184 -4.33 -5.73 1.16
CA GLY A 184 -3.83 -4.37 0.94
C GLY A 184 -3.25 -4.10 -0.47
N SER A 185 -3.39 -5.03 -1.41
CA SER A 185 -3.04 -4.80 -2.80
C SER A 185 -4.07 -3.91 -3.46
N GLU A 186 -3.62 -2.88 -4.16
CA GLU A 186 -4.46 -1.98 -4.90
C GLU A 186 -4.44 -2.31 -6.39
N ILE A 187 -5.62 -2.42 -7.01
CA ILE A 187 -5.74 -2.73 -8.43
C ILE A 187 -5.76 -1.43 -9.24
N ILE A 188 -4.82 -1.29 -10.15
CA ILE A 188 -4.82 -0.25 -11.17
C ILE A 188 -5.46 -0.83 -12.42
N ALA A 189 -6.76 -0.57 -12.58
CA ALA A 189 -7.54 -1.08 -13.69
C ALA A 189 -7.05 -0.51 -15.03
N LEU A 190 -6.80 -1.39 -15.99
CA LEU A 190 -6.45 -1.03 -17.35
C LEU A 190 -7.25 -1.91 -18.33
N ARG A 191 -8.21 -1.29 -19.02
CA ARG A 191 -9.10 -1.96 -19.94
C ARG A 191 -8.34 -2.53 -21.14
N GLY A 192 -8.71 -3.74 -21.58
CA GLY A 192 -8.06 -4.42 -22.69
C GLY A 192 -6.90 -5.34 -22.29
N TYR A 193 -6.58 -5.42 -21.02
CA TYR A 193 -5.58 -6.33 -20.47
C TYR A 193 -6.24 -7.29 -19.49
N GLU A 194 -5.72 -8.51 -19.43
CA GLU A 194 -6.15 -9.49 -18.43
C GLU A 194 -5.76 -9.03 -17.01
N ASN A 195 -6.49 -9.53 -16.03
CA ASN A 195 -6.25 -9.22 -14.64
C ASN A 195 -4.79 -9.51 -14.26
N TYR A 196 -4.12 -8.54 -13.67
CA TYR A 196 -2.74 -8.62 -13.18
C TYR A 196 -1.66 -8.86 -14.25
N SER A 197 -2.01 -8.90 -15.53
CA SER A 197 -1.10 -9.26 -16.63
C SER A 197 0.09 -8.30 -16.78
N LEU A 198 -0.06 -7.06 -16.36
CA LEU A 198 0.98 -6.02 -16.42
C LEU A 198 1.67 -5.77 -15.08
N THR A 199 1.35 -6.55 -14.06
CA THR A 199 2.02 -6.42 -12.77
C THR A 199 3.46 -6.90 -12.91
N PRO A 200 4.47 -6.07 -12.55
CA PRO A 200 5.85 -6.53 -12.54
C PRO A 200 5.97 -7.75 -11.64
N GLN A 201 6.43 -8.86 -12.20
CA GLN A 201 6.77 -10.01 -11.38
C GLN A 201 7.98 -9.63 -10.56
N ALA A 202 7.92 -9.84 -9.25
CA ALA A 202 9.10 -9.71 -8.43
C ALA A 202 10.16 -10.66 -9.01
N LEU A 203 11.30 -10.11 -9.38
CA LEU A 203 12.44 -10.89 -9.77
C LEU A 203 12.76 -11.81 -8.59
N SER A 204 12.50 -13.08 -8.79
CA SER A 204 12.81 -14.16 -7.86
C SER A 204 14.30 -14.29 -7.63
#